data_f6632f4cec523542b53c7e30911d9e6f
#
_entry.id   f6632f4cec523542b53c7e30911d9e6f
#
_cell.length_a   1.000
_cell.length_b   1.000
_cell.length_c   1.000
_cell.angle_alpha   90.00
_cell.angle_beta   90.00
_cell.angle_gamma   90.00
#
_symmetry.space_group_name_H-M   'P 1'
#
loop_
_entity.id
_entity.type
_entity.pdbx_description
1 polymer ?
#
loop_
_entity_poly.entity_id
_entity_poly.type
_entity_poly.pdbx_seq_one_letter_code
_entity_poly.pdbx_strand_id
1 'polypeptide(L)'
;LNIQSDDASIISDSPPCRWSSEVRLLADEAAPGEELLVSRDQGKVLAETWSKKPSKLNIPDTLLTSQHIIDVVNKTGVISPFFFSEGLRKDRLKKAAYEGRIGSKAYIFRDKNCPEKIFDSSTDEFLKVPRNSIVFVESDLDFRIPDFIALRFNLQIQHVHRGLLLGTGPLIDPGFWGKLCIPLHNLTDEDYEIPRDEGLIWIE
;
A
#
# COMPACT_ATOMS: atom_id res chain seq x y z
N LEU A 1 5.81 -54.28 21.19
CA LEU A 1 5.31 -53.62 19.96
C LEU A 1 6.08 -52.32 19.75
N ASN A 2 7.17 -52.43 18.98
CA ASN A 2 7.96 -51.28 18.48
C ASN A 2 7.16 -50.64 17.38
N ILE A 3 6.85 -49.34 17.50
CA ILE A 3 6.47 -48.47 16.40
C ILE A 3 7.63 -47.51 16.19
N GLN A 4 8.45 -47.83 15.20
CA GLN A 4 9.42 -46.90 14.65
C GLN A 4 8.70 -45.72 13.97
N SER A 5 9.04 -44.53 14.38
CA SER A 5 8.68 -43.27 13.73
C SER A 5 9.79 -42.91 12.73
N ASP A 6 9.61 -43.28 11.49
CA ASP A 6 10.34 -42.72 10.35
C ASP A 6 9.33 -41.97 9.51
N ASP A 7 9.36 -40.65 9.61
CA ASP A 7 9.02 -39.71 8.51
C ASP A 7 9.24 -38.27 8.96
N ALA A 8 10.52 -37.91 9.01
CA ALA A 8 10.91 -36.52 9.09
C ALA A 8 11.94 -36.27 7.99
N SER A 9 11.52 -36.04 6.76
CA SER A 9 12.33 -35.34 5.76
C SER A 9 11.59 -35.22 4.42
N ILE A 10 10.67 -34.30 4.29
CA ILE A 10 10.40 -33.61 3.02
C ILE A 10 10.20 -32.15 3.39
N ILE A 11 11.27 -31.49 3.81
CA ILE A 11 11.37 -30.05 3.64
C ILE A 11 11.82 -29.89 2.20
N SER A 12 10.87 -29.61 1.31
CA SER A 12 11.21 -29.23 -0.05
C SER A 12 12.01 -27.93 0.00
N ASP A 13 13.27 -27.98 -0.44
CA ASP A 13 14.11 -26.83 -0.73
C ASP A 13 13.54 -26.03 -1.92
N SER A 14 12.33 -25.52 -1.78
CA SER A 14 11.83 -24.45 -2.63
C SER A 14 12.40 -23.15 -2.05
N PRO A 15 13.17 -22.37 -2.82
CA PRO A 15 13.66 -21.09 -2.33
C PRO A 15 12.44 -20.27 -1.92
N PRO A 16 12.49 -19.55 -0.77
CA PRO A 16 11.41 -18.68 -0.37
C PRO A 16 11.14 -17.73 -1.54
N CYS A 17 9.88 -17.61 -1.97
CA CYS A 17 9.47 -16.62 -2.96
C CYS A 17 9.93 -15.25 -2.46
N ARG A 18 11.11 -14.84 -2.87
CA ARG A 18 11.58 -13.47 -2.67
C ARG A 18 10.68 -12.62 -3.55
N TRP A 19 9.90 -11.78 -2.94
CA TRP A 19 9.30 -10.64 -3.60
C TRP A 19 10.43 -9.92 -4.33
N SER A 20 10.47 -10.06 -5.65
CA SER A 20 11.62 -9.58 -6.41
C SER A 20 11.75 -8.08 -6.21
N SER A 21 12.90 -7.65 -5.71
CA SER A 21 13.26 -6.25 -5.51
C SER A 21 13.55 -5.49 -6.81
N GLU A 22 13.21 -6.05 -7.97
CA GLU A 22 13.19 -5.31 -9.23
C GLU A 22 11.94 -4.45 -9.32
N VAL A 23 11.93 -3.42 -8.51
CA VAL A 23 10.99 -2.31 -8.66
C VAL A 23 11.49 -1.47 -9.84
N ARG A 24 10.90 -1.64 -11.02
CA ARG A 24 10.80 -0.51 -11.94
C ARG A 24 9.99 0.52 -11.18
N LEU A 25 10.67 1.56 -10.75
CA LEU A 25 10.04 2.72 -10.11
C LEU A 25 8.93 3.18 -11.07
N LEU A 26 7.68 3.13 -10.60
CA LEU A 26 6.64 3.92 -11.22
C LEU A 26 7.18 5.35 -11.24
N ALA A 27 7.16 6.00 -12.40
CA ALA A 27 7.44 7.41 -12.44
C ALA A 27 6.51 8.09 -11.45
N ASP A 28 7.01 9.05 -10.68
CA ASP A 28 6.20 9.89 -9.79
C ASP A 28 5.38 10.83 -10.68
N GLU A 29 4.35 10.29 -11.36
CA GLU A 29 3.50 11.03 -12.28
C GLU A 29 2.37 11.68 -11.50
N ALA A 30 2.38 13.02 -11.50
CA ALA A 30 1.27 13.81 -10.98
C ALA A 30 0.10 13.80 -11.97
N ALA A 31 -1.13 13.65 -11.47
CA ALA A 31 -2.31 13.89 -12.29
C ALA A 31 -2.42 15.39 -12.66
N PRO A 32 -3.15 15.78 -13.74
CA PRO A 32 -3.31 17.16 -14.10
C PRO A 32 -3.81 18.04 -12.93
N GLY A 33 -3.00 19.02 -12.52
CA GLY A 33 -3.29 19.93 -11.41
C GLY A 33 -2.80 19.45 -10.03
N GLU A 34 -2.20 18.25 -9.92
CA GLU A 34 -1.50 17.84 -8.71
C GLU A 34 -0.04 18.33 -8.74
N GLU A 35 0.47 18.79 -7.61
CA GLU A 35 1.86 19.15 -7.38
C GLU A 35 2.54 18.05 -6.56
N LEU A 36 3.70 17.57 -7.04
CA LEU A 36 4.51 16.60 -6.31
C LEU A 36 5.29 17.33 -5.21
N LEU A 37 4.87 17.22 -3.96
CA LEU A 37 5.58 17.82 -2.82
C LEU A 37 6.77 16.96 -2.37
N VAL A 38 6.62 15.64 -2.36
CA VAL A 38 7.69 14.72 -1.93
C VAL A 38 7.75 13.55 -2.91
N SER A 39 8.86 13.44 -3.64
CA SER A 39 9.13 12.30 -4.50
C SER A 39 9.52 11.04 -3.68
N ARG A 40 9.57 9.86 -4.32
CA ARG A 40 10.01 8.62 -3.65
C ARG A 40 11.41 8.74 -3.08
N ASP A 41 12.35 9.29 -3.86
CA ASP A 41 13.74 9.45 -3.44
C ASP A 41 13.87 10.47 -2.33
N GLN A 42 13.17 11.60 -2.43
CA GLN A 42 13.12 12.60 -1.35
C GLN A 42 12.54 12.01 -0.06
N GLY A 43 11.43 11.27 -0.14
CA GLY A 43 10.80 10.61 1.01
C GLY A 43 11.76 9.63 1.68
N LYS A 44 12.53 8.86 0.91
CA LYS A 44 13.55 7.95 1.44
C LYS A 44 14.66 8.72 2.20
N VAL A 45 15.20 9.77 1.60
CA VAL A 45 16.25 10.61 2.23
C VAL A 45 15.74 11.26 3.50
N LEU A 46 14.51 11.80 3.49
CA LEU A 46 13.87 12.39 4.67
C LEU A 46 13.75 11.37 5.82
N ALA A 47 13.22 10.18 5.52
CA ALA A 47 13.04 9.13 6.52
C ALA A 47 14.37 8.61 7.09
N GLU A 48 15.40 8.41 6.26
CA GLU A 48 16.74 8.01 6.70
C GLU A 48 17.41 9.10 7.54
N THR A 49 17.21 10.36 7.21
CA THR A 49 17.72 11.50 7.96
C THR A 49 17.01 11.62 9.30
N TRP A 50 15.69 11.50 9.30
CA TRP A 50 14.88 11.52 10.49
C TRP A 50 15.24 10.38 11.45
N SER A 51 15.35 9.14 10.96
CA SER A 51 15.67 7.98 11.79
C SER A 51 17.02 8.07 12.47
N LYS A 52 17.99 8.76 11.88
CA LYS A 52 19.32 8.98 12.46
C LYS A 52 19.34 10.11 13.50
N LYS A 53 18.53 11.15 13.30
CA LYS A 53 18.45 12.34 14.17
C LYS A 53 17.01 12.79 14.32
N PRO A 54 16.18 12.03 15.06
CA PRO A 54 14.78 12.39 15.24
C PRO A 54 14.68 13.73 15.94
N SER A 55 13.96 14.66 15.33
CA SER A 55 13.63 15.96 15.93
C SER A 55 12.20 15.95 16.43
N LYS A 56 11.94 16.67 17.52
CA LYS A 56 10.59 16.75 18.08
C LYS A 56 9.63 17.34 17.03
N LEU A 57 8.54 16.64 16.75
CA LEU A 57 7.40 17.15 15.99
C LEU A 57 6.39 17.74 16.96
N ASN A 58 5.90 18.93 16.63
CA ASN A 58 4.80 19.53 17.38
C ASN A 58 3.48 19.14 16.71
N ILE A 59 3.07 17.89 16.94
CA ILE A 59 1.79 17.35 16.45
C ILE A 59 0.96 16.93 17.66
N PRO A 60 -0.37 17.01 17.57
CA PRO A 60 -1.25 16.56 18.65
C PRO A 60 -1.31 15.03 18.72
N ASP A 61 -1.56 14.47 19.91
CA ASP A 61 -1.79 13.05 20.14
C ASP A 61 -3.22 12.66 19.74
N THR A 62 -3.54 12.80 18.45
CA THR A 62 -4.88 12.58 17.90
C THR A 62 -4.83 12.30 16.41
N LEU A 63 -5.98 12.10 15.79
CA LEU A 63 -6.10 12.04 14.34
C LEU A 63 -5.58 13.33 13.69
N LEU A 64 -4.67 13.18 12.73
CA LEU A 64 -4.00 14.32 12.10
C LEU A 64 -4.92 14.97 11.05
N THR A 65 -4.95 16.30 11.06
CA THR A 65 -5.60 17.07 9.99
C THR A 65 -4.68 17.21 8.78
N SER A 66 -5.21 17.69 7.66
CA SER A 66 -4.46 17.87 6.42
C SER A 66 -3.15 18.64 6.60
N GLN A 67 -3.16 19.72 7.38
CA GLN A 67 -1.94 20.50 7.64
C GLN A 67 -0.90 19.70 8.42
N HIS A 68 -1.32 18.97 9.45
CA HIS A 68 -0.42 18.10 10.20
C HIS A 68 0.14 16.96 9.32
N ILE A 69 -0.66 16.40 8.42
CA ILE A 69 -0.22 15.38 7.47
C ILE A 69 0.88 15.94 6.56
N ILE A 70 0.69 17.12 5.98
CA ILE A 70 1.72 17.80 5.17
C ILE A 70 3.00 18.01 5.95
N ASP A 71 2.89 18.55 7.20
CA ASP A 71 4.05 18.83 8.05
C ASP A 71 4.83 17.55 8.41
N VAL A 72 4.11 16.46 8.72
CA VAL A 72 4.72 15.17 9.03
C VAL A 72 5.41 14.60 7.79
N VAL A 73 4.73 14.57 6.62
CA VAL A 73 5.29 14.03 5.39
C VAL A 73 6.56 14.80 4.97
N ASN A 74 6.51 16.13 4.96
CA ASN A 74 7.65 16.97 4.59
C ASN A 74 8.85 16.80 5.52
N LYS A 75 8.62 16.41 6.77
CA LYS A 75 9.68 16.27 7.77
C LYS A 75 10.23 14.86 7.90
N THR A 76 9.38 13.85 7.77
CA THR A 76 9.73 12.45 8.04
C THR A 76 9.74 11.57 6.80
N GLY A 77 9.14 12.00 5.68
CA GLY A 77 8.96 11.15 4.51
C GLY A 77 8.09 9.91 4.78
N VAL A 78 7.16 9.99 5.75
CA VAL A 78 6.33 8.88 6.22
C VAL A 78 5.59 8.15 5.11
N ILE A 79 5.14 8.86 4.09
CA ILE A 79 4.59 8.34 2.85
C ILE A 79 5.20 9.06 1.65
N SER A 80 5.45 8.34 0.55
CA SER A 80 5.88 8.91 -0.73
C SER A 80 5.51 7.99 -1.91
N PRO A 81 5.25 8.53 -3.14
CA PRO A 81 5.24 9.96 -3.45
C PRO A 81 4.06 10.65 -2.77
N PHE A 82 4.20 11.93 -2.46
CA PHE A 82 3.13 12.71 -1.85
C PHE A 82 2.75 13.87 -2.78
N PHE A 83 1.51 13.83 -3.24
CA PHE A 83 0.93 14.83 -4.13
C PHE A 83 -0.03 15.71 -3.37
N PHE A 84 -0.04 16.97 -3.72
CA PHE A 84 -0.94 17.98 -3.16
C PHE A 84 -1.56 18.79 -4.29
N SER A 85 -2.83 19.18 -4.12
CA SER A 85 -3.49 20.12 -5.01
C SER A 85 -4.39 21.03 -4.18
N GLU A 86 -4.17 22.32 -4.27
CA GLU A 86 -4.99 23.28 -3.56
C GLU A 86 -6.32 23.47 -4.30
N GLY A 87 -7.43 23.10 -3.64
CA GLY A 87 -8.79 23.42 -4.10
C GLY A 87 -9.35 22.55 -5.21
N LEU A 88 -8.70 21.48 -5.63
CA LEU A 88 -9.23 20.58 -6.65
C LEU A 88 -10.19 19.53 -6.05
N ARG A 89 -11.25 19.24 -6.81
CA ARG A 89 -12.29 18.26 -6.41
C ARG A 89 -11.74 16.83 -6.28
N LYS A 90 -10.60 16.54 -6.92
CA LYS A 90 -9.90 15.23 -6.96
C LYS A 90 -8.60 15.23 -6.16
N ASP A 91 -8.47 16.09 -5.16
CA ASP A 91 -7.29 16.11 -4.29
C ASP A 91 -7.16 14.79 -3.54
N ARG A 92 -5.96 14.19 -3.57
CA ARG A 92 -5.62 12.99 -2.79
C ARG A 92 -5.65 13.26 -1.30
N LEU A 93 -5.32 14.48 -0.88
CA LEU A 93 -5.35 14.89 0.51
C LEU A 93 -6.75 15.39 0.89
N LYS A 94 -7.37 14.71 1.82
CA LYS A 94 -8.62 15.11 2.47
C LYS A 94 -8.33 15.74 3.83
N LYS A 95 -9.39 16.14 4.55
CA LYS A 95 -9.23 16.83 5.85
C LYS A 95 -8.45 16.03 6.90
N ALA A 96 -8.51 14.69 6.84
CA ALA A 96 -7.81 13.81 7.80
C ALA A 96 -7.42 12.47 7.16
N ALA A 97 -7.34 12.38 5.84
CA ALA A 97 -6.97 11.16 5.14
C ALA A 97 -6.23 11.47 3.83
N TYR A 98 -5.41 10.54 3.38
CA TYR A 98 -4.74 10.59 2.08
C TYR A 98 -5.15 9.41 1.21
N GLU A 99 -5.34 9.66 -0.10
CA GLU A 99 -5.72 8.62 -1.07
C GLU A 99 -4.51 7.79 -1.48
N GLY A 100 -4.63 6.46 -1.29
CA GLY A 100 -3.74 5.48 -1.88
C GLY A 100 -4.41 4.79 -3.06
N ARG A 101 -3.62 4.48 -4.09
CA ARG A 101 -4.04 3.82 -5.33
C ARG A 101 -3.37 2.47 -5.49
N ILE A 102 -3.69 1.78 -6.59
CA ILE A 102 -3.01 0.57 -7.01
C ILE A 102 -1.57 0.90 -7.39
N GLY A 103 -0.63 0.12 -6.88
CA GLY A 103 0.78 0.24 -7.21
C GLY A 103 1.16 -0.49 -8.51
N SER A 104 2.40 -0.96 -8.55
CA SER A 104 2.95 -1.55 -9.77
C SER A 104 2.43 -2.94 -10.08
N LYS A 105 2.01 -3.69 -9.08
CA LYS A 105 1.71 -5.13 -9.24
C LYS A 105 0.53 -5.57 -8.38
N ALA A 106 -0.17 -6.61 -8.84
CA ALA A 106 -1.09 -7.38 -8.04
C ALA A 106 -0.92 -8.88 -8.30
N TYR A 107 -1.28 -9.68 -7.30
CA TYR A 107 -1.04 -11.12 -7.28
C TYR A 107 -2.27 -11.87 -6.81
N ILE A 108 -2.41 -13.10 -7.29
CA ILE A 108 -3.38 -14.07 -6.79
C ILE A 108 -2.63 -15.35 -6.36
N PHE A 109 -3.04 -15.94 -5.25
CA PHE A 109 -2.51 -17.23 -4.80
C PHE A 109 -3.51 -18.34 -5.21
N ARG A 110 -3.27 -18.98 -6.33
CA ARG A 110 -4.05 -20.17 -6.75
C ARG A 110 -3.49 -21.44 -6.12
N ASP A 111 -2.18 -21.47 -5.93
CA ASP A 111 -1.46 -22.51 -5.21
C ASP A 111 -0.82 -21.89 -3.96
N LYS A 112 -0.73 -22.67 -2.86
CA LYS A 112 -0.28 -22.19 -1.55
C LYS A 112 1.14 -21.64 -1.55
N ASN A 113 1.95 -21.95 -2.55
CA ASN A 113 3.39 -21.70 -2.54
C ASN A 113 3.87 -20.63 -3.53
N CYS A 114 3.11 -20.27 -4.56
CA CYS A 114 3.55 -19.29 -5.56
C CYS A 114 2.44 -18.30 -5.92
N PRO A 115 2.69 -17.00 -5.72
CA PRO A 115 1.78 -15.97 -6.23
C PRO A 115 1.90 -15.86 -7.75
N GLU A 116 0.77 -15.89 -8.44
CA GLU A 116 0.64 -15.54 -9.85
C GLU A 116 0.45 -14.03 -9.98
N LYS A 117 1.30 -13.35 -10.75
CA LYS A 117 1.12 -11.94 -11.05
C LYS A 117 -0.04 -11.78 -12.05
N ILE A 118 -1.05 -11.03 -11.67
CA ILE A 118 -2.27 -10.79 -12.49
C ILE A 118 -2.40 -9.35 -12.98
N PHE A 119 -1.50 -8.46 -12.56
CA PHE A 119 -1.50 -7.06 -12.95
C PHE A 119 -0.08 -6.50 -12.95
N ASP A 120 0.22 -5.68 -13.97
CA ASP A 120 1.44 -4.88 -14.08
C ASP A 120 1.07 -3.51 -14.64
N SER A 121 1.27 -2.45 -13.85
CA SER A 121 0.89 -1.08 -14.25
C SER A 121 1.62 -0.56 -15.49
N SER A 122 2.71 -1.20 -15.92
CA SER A 122 3.43 -0.84 -17.15
C SER A 122 2.72 -1.30 -18.43
N THR A 123 1.80 -2.27 -18.31
CA THR A 123 1.09 -2.89 -19.46
C THR A 123 -0.42 -2.80 -19.32
N ASP A 124 -0.94 -2.77 -18.08
CA ASP A 124 -2.35 -2.93 -17.81
C ASP A 124 -2.98 -1.61 -17.34
N GLU A 125 -4.11 -1.25 -17.91
CA GLU A 125 -4.89 -0.07 -17.51
C GLU A 125 -5.86 -0.37 -16.36
N PHE A 126 -6.26 -1.63 -16.22
CA PHE A 126 -7.23 -2.08 -15.22
C PHE A 126 -6.70 -3.29 -14.46
N LEU A 127 -6.87 -3.28 -13.13
CA LEU A 127 -6.73 -4.49 -12.32
C LEU A 127 -8.05 -5.27 -12.38
N LYS A 128 -8.01 -6.49 -12.89
CA LYS A 128 -9.13 -7.42 -12.85
C LYS A 128 -9.08 -8.26 -11.58
N VAL A 129 -10.07 -8.09 -10.71
CA VAL A 129 -10.28 -8.89 -9.50
C VAL A 129 -11.29 -9.99 -9.81
N PRO A 130 -10.88 -11.25 -9.99
CA PRO A 130 -11.79 -12.33 -10.38
C PRO A 130 -12.89 -12.53 -9.32
N ARG A 131 -14.05 -12.98 -9.77
CA ARG A 131 -15.17 -13.35 -8.89
C ARG A 131 -14.74 -14.36 -7.82
N ASN A 132 -15.31 -14.26 -6.63
CA ASN A 132 -15.07 -15.20 -5.53
C ASN A 132 -13.58 -15.46 -5.27
N SER A 133 -12.73 -14.43 -5.38
CA SER A 133 -11.29 -14.56 -5.21
C SER A 133 -10.71 -13.56 -4.22
N ILE A 134 -9.47 -13.84 -3.81
CA ILE A 134 -8.65 -12.91 -3.04
C ILE A 134 -7.46 -12.55 -3.91
N VAL A 135 -7.24 -11.25 -4.11
CA VAL A 135 -6.05 -10.72 -4.77
C VAL A 135 -5.26 -9.85 -3.81
N PHE A 136 -3.96 -9.81 -3.98
CA PHE A 136 -3.05 -9.00 -3.17
C PHE A 136 -2.50 -7.88 -4.04
N VAL A 137 -2.78 -6.64 -3.65
CA VAL A 137 -2.46 -5.45 -4.43
C VAL A 137 -1.37 -4.66 -3.72
N GLU A 138 -0.27 -4.36 -4.42
CA GLU A 138 0.71 -3.41 -3.90
C GLU A 138 0.14 -1.99 -3.89
N SER A 139 0.45 -1.21 -2.86
CA SER A 139 0.14 0.23 -2.84
C SER A 139 1.03 1.00 -3.81
N ASP A 140 0.51 2.10 -4.35
CA ASP A 140 1.31 3.08 -5.11
C ASP A 140 2.28 3.87 -4.21
N LEU A 141 2.03 3.88 -2.92
CA LEU A 141 2.81 4.58 -1.90
C LEU A 141 3.82 3.67 -1.24
N ASP A 142 4.98 4.23 -0.94
CA ASP A 142 5.98 3.69 -0.01
C ASP A 142 5.76 4.30 1.37
N PHE A 143 5.70 3.44 2.37
CA PHE A 143 5.51 3.79 3.78
C PHE A 143 6.82 3.70 4.55
N ARG A 144 7.07 4.63 5.45
CA ARG A 144 8.24 4.67 6.35
C ARG A 144 7.79 5.27 7.68
N ILE A 145 7.12 4.44 8.46
CA ILE A 145 6.38 4.87 9.64
C ILE A 145 7.35 5.12 10.79
N PRO A 146 7.42 6.34 11.34
CA PRO A 146 8.19 6.60 12.56
C PRO A 146 7.62 5.88 13.79
N ASP A 147 8.44 5.65 14.81
CA ASP A 147 8.07 4.91 16.01
C ASP A 147 6.95 5.56 16.87
N PHE A 148 6.60 6.81 16.58
CA PHE A 148 5.59 7.59 17.33
C PHE A 148 4.27 7.77 16.56
N ILE A 149 4.13 7.19 15.36
CA ILE A 149 2.93 7.24 14.52
C ILE A 149 2.49 5.82 14.17
N ALA A 150 1.19 5.58 14.25
CA ALA A 150 0.53 4.46 13.60
C ALA A 150 -0.40 5.01 12.53
N LEU A 151 -0.55 4.32 11.41
CA LEU A 151 -1.49 4.68 10.36
C LEU A 151 -2.60 3.64 10.29
N ARG A 152 -3.75 4.07 9.79
CA ARG A 152 -4.86 3.19 9.42
C ARG A 152 -5.15 3.34 7.94
N PHE A 153 -5.62 2.28 7.31
CA PHE A 153 -6.13 2.35 5.95
C PHE A 153 -7.46 1.62 5.82
N ASN A 154 -8.35 2.17 5.02
CA ASN A 154 -9.66 1.62 4.76
C ASN A 154 -9.94 1.62 3.26
N LEU A 155 -10.64 0.59 2.78
CA LEU A 155 -11.11 0.56 1.39
C LEU A 155 -12.08 1.72 1.13
N GLN A 156 -11.96 2.37 -0.02
CA GLN A 156 -12.91 3.41 -0.39
C GLN A 156 -14.31 2.82 -0.56
N ILE A 157 -15.32 3.52 -0.06
CA ILE A 157 -16.70 3.03 0.01
C ILE A 157 -17.28 2.63 -1.34
N GLN A 158 -16.83 3.25 -2.43
CA GLN A 158 -17.24 2.90 -3.78
C GLN A 158 -16.92 1.45 -4.16
N HIS A 159 -15.80 0.91 -3.68
CA HIS A 159 -15.41 -0.49 -3.90
C HIS A 159 -16.20 -1.44 -2.99
N VAL A 160 -16.48 -1.01 -1.75
CA VAL A 160 -17.32 -1.78 -0.82
C VAL A 160 -18.74 -1.96 -1.37
N HIS A 161 -19.32 -0.90 -1.93
CA HIS A 161 -20.64 -0.97 -2.57
C HIS A 161 -20.70 -1.94 -3.75
N ARG A 162 -19.56 -2.21 -4.37
CA ARG A 162 -19.44 -3.14 -5.49
C ARG A 162 -19.00 -4.55 -5.06
N GLY A 163 -19.00 -4.82 -3.75
CA GLY A 163 -18.75 -6.14 -3.17
C GLY A 163 -17.29 -6.49 -2.88
N LEU A 164 -16.38 -5.51 -2.91
CA LEU A 164 -15.01 -5.74 -2.45
C LEU A 164 -14.90 -5.52 -0.94
N LEU A 165 -14.08 -6.35 -0.28
CA LEU A 165 -13.71 -6.19 1.13
C LEU A 165 -12.20 -6.27 1.32
N LEU A 166 -11.69 -5.58 2.36
CA LEU A 166 -10.33 -5.81 2.85
C LEU A 166 -10.24 -7.13 3.61
N GLY A 167 -9.21 -7.90 3.33
CA GLY A 167 -8.95 -9.19 3.98
C GLY A 167 -8.08 -9.11 5.23
N THR A 168 -7.76 -7.93 5.72
CA THR A 168 -6.89 -7.73 6.91
C THR A 168 -7.36 -6.57 7.76
N GLY A 169 -6.79 -6.48 8.99
CA GLY A 169 -6.95 -5.30 9.84
C GLY A 169 -6.33 -4.04 9.20
N PRO A 170 -6.88 -2.87 9.50
CA PRO A 170 -6.50 -1.63 8.84
C PRO A 170 -5.25 -0.95 9.43
N LEU A 171 -4.61 -1.52 10.46
CA LEU A 171 -3.50 -0.89 11.17
C LEU A 171 -2.17 -1.12 10.47
N ILE A 172 -1.38 -0.06 10.35
CA ILE A 172 0.03 -0.10 9.96
C ILE A 172 0.85 0.32 11.18
N ASP A 173 1.65 -0.60 11.67
CA ASP A 173 2.41 -0.41 12.90
C ASP A 173 3.55 0.61 12.77
N PRO A 174 3.91 1.30 13.87
CA PRO A 174 5.14 2.07 13.96
C PRO A 174 6.35 1.24 13.54
N GLY A 175 7.30 1.86 12.85
CA GLY A 175 8.50 1.20 12.35
C GLY A 175 8.32 0.42 11.04
N PHE A 176 7.12 0.35 10.47
CA PHE A 176 6.91 -0.30 9.16
C PHE A 176 7.59 0.47 8.04
N TRP A 177 8.35 -0.26 7.19
CA TRP A 177 9.00 0.27 5.98
C TRP A 177 8.68 -0.60 4.78
N GLY A 178 8.09 -0.03 3.74
CA GLY A 178 7.78 -0.71 2.49
C GLY A 178 6.45 -0.31 1.88
N LYS A 179 6.05 -1.04 0.85
CA LYS A 179 4.72 -0.95 0.25
C LYS A 179 3.73 -1.80 1.04
N LEU A 180 2.48 -1.35 1.10
CA LEU A 180 1.42 -2.23 1.58
C LEU A 180 1.12 -3.30 0.54
N CYS A 181 0.84 -4.50 1.03
CA CYS A 181 0.26 -5.58 0.25
C CYS A 181 -1.18 -5.76 0.73
N ILE A 182 -2.11 -5.22 -0.03
CA ILE A 182 -3.52 -5.07 0.35
C ILE A 182 -4.32 -6.27 -0.16
N PRO A 183 -4.84 -7.14 0.72
CA PRO A 183 -5.70 -8.24 0.30
C PRO A 183 -7.12 -7.72 0.02
N LEU A 184 -7.57 -7.89 -1.21
CA LEU A 184 -8.92 -7.57 -1.67
C LEU A 184 -9.70 -8.87 -1.90
N HIS A 185 -10.84 -9.00 -1.25
CA HIS A 185 -11.81 -10.06 -1.49
C HIS A 185 -12.90 -9.57 -2.41
N ASN A 186 -13.08 -10.22 -3.55
CA ASN A 186 -14.26 -10.05 -4.37
C ASN A 186 -15.31 -11.08 -3.93
N LEU A 187 -16.35 -10.63 -3.26
CA LEU A 187 -17.43 -11.49 -2.74
C LEU A 187 -18.59 -11.67 -3.73
N THR A 188 -18.45 -11.11 -4.94
CA THR A 188 -19.49 -11.20 -5.96
C THR A 188 -19.26 -12.39 -6.89
N ASP A 189 -20.25 -12.72 -7.68
CA ASP A 189 -20.23 -13.74 -8.73
C ASP A 189 -19.76 -13.21 -10.09
N GLU A 190 -19.35 -11.93 -10.14
CA GLU A 190 -18.82 -11.26 -11.31
C GLU A 190 -17.37 -10.80 -11.08
N ASP A 191 -16.60 -10.72 -12.16
CA ASP A 191 -15.26 -10.13 -12.15
C ASP A 191 -15.39 -8.61 -11.98
N TYR A 192 -14.51 -8.00 -11.18
CA TYR A 192 -14.50 -6.56 -10.95
C TYR A 192 -13.22 -5.92 -11.50
N GLU A 193 -13.37 -4.85 -12.26
CA GLU A 193 -12.26 -4.10 -12.85
C GLU A 193 -12.06 -2.77 -12.12
N ILE A 194 -10.81 -2.51 -11.71
CA ILE A 194 -10.41 -1.26 -11.04
C ILE A 194 -9.41 -0.55 -11.94
N PRO A 195 -9.72 0.67 -12.42
CA PRO A 195 -8.75 1.49 -13.14
C PRO A 195 -7.52 1.77 -12.28
N ARG A 196 -6.32 1.70 -12.87
CA ARG A 196 -5.05 1.88 -12.12
C ARG A 196 -4.91 3.24 -11.44
N ASP A 197 -5.56 4.27 -11.96
CA ASP A 197 -5.55 5.64 -11.46
C ASP A 197 -6.72 5.95 -10.51
N GLU A 198 -7.61 4.97 -10.27
CA GLU A 198 -8.72 5.13 -9.32
C GLU A 198 -8.22 4.97 -7.88
N GLY A 199 -8.75 5.83 -6.97
CA GLY A 199 -8.46 5.73 -5.54
C GLY A 199 -8.97 4.40 -4.97
N LEU A 200 -8.08 3.69 -4.28
CA LEU A 200 -8.38 2.38 -3.69
C LEU A 200 -8.67 2.46 -2.20
N ILE A 201 -7.79 3.12 -1.46
CA ILE A 201 -7.85 3.20 0.00
C ILE A 201 -7.76 4.64 0.50
N TRP A 202 -8.28 4.87 1.70
CA TRP A 202 -7.99 6.03 2.52
C TRP A 202 -6.97 5.66 3.59
N ILE A 203 -5.98 6.51 3.80
CA ILE A 203 -4.92 6.37 4.80
C ILE A 203 -5.13 7.50 5.82
N GLU A 204 -5.25 7.12 7.09
CA GLU A 204 -5.54 7.99 8.24
C GLU A 204 -4.44 7.93 9.29
#